data_f85b809803529369876cdf0f26440a8d
#
_entry.id   f85b809803529369876cdf0f26440a8d
#
_cell.length_a   1.000
_cell.length_b   1.000
_cell.length_c   1.000
_cell.angle_alpha   90.00
_cell.angle_beta   90.00
_cell.angle_gamma   90.00
#
_symmetry.space_group_name_H-M   'P 1'
#
loop_
_entity.id
_entity.type
_entity.pdbx_description
1 polymer ?
#
loop_
_entity_poly.entity_id
_entity_poly.type
_entity_poly.pdbx_seq_one_letter_code
_entity_poly.pdbx_strand_id
1 'polypeptide(L)'
;EKITSQIKRLGCSVDWNKYRFTLDDGCNDAVIKAFVELHRRNKIYRGYRLVNWDPSLKTAVSDLEVVRQEKDGLLWHIKYPIENTEDFLIVATTRPETMFGDMAVAVNPNDDRYKDFVGKNVVLPFVGRKIPVLADEYVDMEFGTGCLKITPGHDFNDYEIGKKYSLHEVDGQVKTSNTVSDFEPINIFNEDACSNENVPEPFSNLDRFKVRKAVLEKLKELDFLEKEEKHHISVPRGERSNIVIEPKLSYQWYVKTEEMAARANDAVNKGEIIFHPNNWLKTYFNWMDNIEDWCISRQIWWGHRIPAWYDSDDNVYVGYSEEEVREFYKLDGRELIQDEDVLDTWFSSSLWPFASLGWPEKTEDFKRHFPTSLLVTGFDIIFFWVARMMMMSLEFTDQIPFKDVYVTGLIRDENGQKMSKSKGNVIDPLDLIYGISQDDLVEKRTTNLMQEGIAKKIENKTRNQFPKGIDSYGTDALRMTFYSLATHTKDISFEMGRLKGYRNFCTKVWNAARFINGYPAGNDKFQSINKTDEWIYEEFENSKKQ
;
A
#
# COMPACT_ATOMS: atom_id res chain seq x y z
N GLU A 1 13.15 1.79 21.64
CA GLU A 1 13.88 0.94 22.63
C GLU A 1 13.58 -0.55 22.48
N LYS A 2 12.30 -0.97 22.37
CA LYS A 2 11.92 -2.40 22.28
C LYS A 2 12.52 -3.09 21.05
N ILE A 3 12.37 -2.51 19.86
CA ILE A 3 12.92 -3.06 18.60
C ILE A 3 14.44 -3.19 18.69
N THR A 4 15.13 -2.18 19.20
CA THR A 4 16.58 -2.19 19.37
C THR A 4 17.02 -3.35 20.30
N SER A 5 16.30 -3.58 21.40
CA SER A 5 16.59 -4.70 22.31
C SER A 5 16.35 -6.06 21.65
N GLN A 6 15.31 -6.19 20.82
CA GLN A 6 15.04 -7.40 20.04
C GLN A 6 16.16 -7.68 19.03
N ILE A 7 16.59 -6.67 18.28
CA ILE A 7 17.68 -6.79 17.29
C ILE A 7 18.99 -7.20 17.98
N LYS A 8 19.33 -6.56 19.13
CA LYS A 8 20.50 -6.93 19.93
C LYS A 8 20.42 -8.38 20.42
N ARG A 9 19.24 -8.79 20.91
CA ARG A 9 19.06 -10.15 21.42
C ARG A 9 19.09 -11.22 20.33
N LEU A 10 18.64 -10.87 19.11
CA LEU A 10 18.80 -11.71 17.93
C LEU A 10 20.26 -11.85 17.48
N GLY A 11 21.18 -11.08 18.05
CA GLY A 11 22.60 -11.12 17.71
C GLY A 11 22.90 -10.50 16.34
N CYS A 12 22.12 -9.52 15.92
CA CYS A 12 22.40 -8.76 14.70
C CYS A 12 23.60 -7.84 14.91
N SER A 13 24.50 -7.81 13.93
CA SER A 13 25.72 -7.00 13.94
C SER A 13 25.46 -5.70 13.20
N VAL A 14 25.22 -4.62 13.93
CA VAL A 14 24.98 -3.27 13.39
C VAL A 14 25.80 -2.25 14.18
N ASP A 15 26.03 -1.06 13.60
CA ASP A 15 26.68 0.04 14.31
C ASP A 15 25.70 0.75 15.26
N TRP A 16 25.73 0.36 16.51
CA TRP A 16 24.85 0.87 17.57
C TRP A 16 25.07 2.35 17.89
N ASN A 17 26.14 2.96 17.43
CA ASN A 17 26.43 4.39 17.63
C ASN A 17 25.76 5.25 16.56
N LYS A 18 25.29 4.65 15.45
CA LYS A 18 24.65 5.35 14.32
C LYS A 18 23.15 5.10 14.27
N TYR A 19 22.52 5.07 15.44
CA TYR A 19 21.07 4.98 15.54
C TYR A 19 20.41 6.24 14.99
N ARG A 20 19.44 6.07 14.09
CA ARG A 20 18.63 7.15 13.52
C ARG A 20 17.16 6.88 13.79
N PHE A 21 16.41 7.94 14.01
CA PHE A 21 14.97 7.92 14.07
C PHE A 21 14.41 8.66 12.83
N THR A 22 13.43 8.05 12.16
CA THR A 22 12.90 8.58 10.88
C THR A 22 12.28 9.97 10.97
N LEU A 23 11.92 10.41 12.18
CA LEU A 23 11.39 11.75 12.47
C LEU A 23 12.38 12.59 13.30
N ASP A 24 13.68 12.26 13.30
CA ASP A 24 14.69 13.16 13.88
C ASP A 24 14.87 14.42 13.00
N ASP A 25 15.43 15.47 13.58
CA ASP A 25 15.54 16.76 12.92
C ASP A 25 16.24 16.65 11.55
N GLY A 26 17.36 15.92 11.46
CA GLY A 26 18.08 15.77 10.21
C GLY A 26 17.31 15.00 9.13
N CYS A 27 16.51 13.98 9.51
CA CYS A 27 15.62 13.29 8.57
C CYS A 27 14.44 14.20 8.17
N ASN A 28 13.90 14.98 9.10
CA ASN A 28 12.85 15.94 8.79
C ASN A 28 13.34 17.04 7.82
N ASP A 29 14.52 17.59 8.04
CA ASP A 29 15.13 18.58 7.15
C ASP A 29 15.35 18.01 5.73
N ALA A 30 15.79 16.76 5.64
CA ALA A 30 15.92 16.05 4.36
C ALA A 30 14.57 15.91 3.64
N VAL A 31 13.51 15.56 4.37
CA VAL A 31 12.15 15.41 3.82
C VAL A 31 11.61 16.75 3.32
N ILE A 32 11.72 17.80 4.14
CA ILE A 32 11.29 19.15 3.76
C ILE A 32 12.06 19.60 2.51
N LYS A 33 13.38 19.41 2.50
CA LYS A 33 14.21 19.76 1.34
C LYS A 33 13.78 19.00 0.09
N ALA A 34 13.55 17.71 0.20
CA ALA A 34 13.13 16.91 -0.95
C ALA A 34 11.79 17.39 -1.52
N PHE A 35 10.81 17.68 -0.67
CA PHE A 35 9.52 18.20 -1.10
C PHE A 35 9.64 19.55 -1.81
N VAL A 36 10.31 20.52 -1.18
CA VAL A 36 10.48 21.88 -1.72
C VAL A 36 11.24 21.87 -3.05
N GLU A 37 12.33 21.10 -3.14
CA GLU A 37 13.11 20.98 -4.37
C GLU A 37 12.32 20.33 -5.51
N LEU A 38 11.58 19.25 -5.24
CA LEU A 38 10.71 18.62 -6.25
C LEU A 38 9.60 19.57 -6.71
N HIS A 39 9.02 20.33 -5.80
CA HIS A 39 8.02 21.34 -6.15
C HIS A 39 8.63 22.44 -7.04
N ARG A 40 9.80 22.97 -6.69
CA ARG A 40 10.51 23.99 -7.49
C ARG A 40 10.93 23.49 -8.87
N ARG A 41 11.11 22.17 -9.02
CA ARG A 41 11.36 21.49 -10.31
C ARG A 41 10.08 21.11 -11.06
N ASN A 42 8.90 21.54 -10.59
CA ASN A 42 7.57 21.16 -11.14
C ASN A 42 7.31 19.63 -11.14
N LYS A 43 7.94 18.89 -10.24
CA LYS A 43 7.74 17.45 -10.04
C LYS A 43 6.74 17.14 -8.93
N ILE A 44 6.40 18.11 -8.08
CA ILE A 44 5.30 18.02 -7.11
C ILE A 44 4.23 19.06 -7.48
N TYR A 45 2.99 18.67 -7.38
CA TYR A 45 1.83 19.55 -7.58
C TYR A 45 0.68 19.15 -6.66
N ARG A 46 -0.24 20.09 -6.40
CA ARG A 46 -1.51 19.84 -5.75
C ARG A 46 -2.60 19.69 -6.81
N GLY A 47 -3.40 18.62 -6.73
CA GLY A 47 -4.43 18.34 -7.74
C GLY A 47 -5.71 17.80 -7.12
N TYR A 48 -6.86 18.19 -7.71
CA TYR A 48 -8.16 17.64 -7.38
C TYR A 48 -8.40 16.40 -8.23
N ARG A 49 -8.28 15.22 -7.62
CA ARG A 49 -8.37 13.94 -8.32
C ARG A 49 -9.13 12.90 -7.50
N LEU A 50 -9.57 11.86 -8.18
CA LEU A 50 -10.16 10.70 -7.52
C LEU A 50 -9.07 9.90 -6.79
N VAL A 51 -9.31 9.59 -5.52
CA VAL A 51 -8.38 8.79 -4.68
C VAL A 51 -9.13 7.67 -3.97
N ASN A 52 -8.40 6.63 -3.58
CA ASN A 52 -8.91 5.65 -2.64
C ASN A 52 -9.01 6.31 -1.25
N TRP A 53 -10.20 6.38 -0.70
CA TRP A 53 -10.48 7.00 0.58
C TRP A 53 -10.90 5.96 1.62
N ASP A 54 -10.25 5.94 2.75
CA ASP A 54 -10.68 5.15 3.90
C ASP A 54 -11.60 5.99 4.81
N PRO A 55 -12.91 5.74 4.79
CA PRO A 55 -13.85 6.58 5.55
C PRO A 55 -13.77 6.36 7.07
N SER A 56 -13.16 5.30 7.53
CA SER A 56 -12.93 5.05 8.97
C SER A 56 -11.70 5.78 9.50
N LEU A 57 -10.64 5.82 8.71
CA LEU A 57 -9.41 6.52 9.04
C LEU A 57 -9.41 7.98 8.56
N LYS A 58 -10.38 8.34 7.71
CA LYS A 58 -10.54 9.68 7.09
C LYS A 58 -9.28 10.15 6.37
N THR A 59 -8.68 9.27 5.57
CA THR A 59 -7.45 9.56 4.84
C THR A 59 -7.44 8.89 3.48
N ALA A 60 -6.71 9.51 2.54
CA ALA A 60 -6.34 8.86 1.31
C ALA A 60 -5.38 7.69 1.61
N VAL A 61 -5.53 6.60 0.85
CA VAL A 61 -4.66 5.42 0.89
C VAL A 61 -4.16 5.12 -0.52
N SER A 62 -2.97 4.57 -0.63
CA SER A 62 -2.43 4.18 -1.94
C SER A 62 -3.11 2.91 -2.47
N ASP A 63 -3.11 2.72 -3.80
CA ASP A 63 -3.74 1.56 -4.45
C ASP A 63 -3.22 0.22 -3.90
N LEU A 64 -1.95 0.18 -3.53
CA LEU A 64 -1.31 -1.01 -2.98
C LEU A 64 -1.69 -1.31 -1.52
N GLU A 65 -2.26 -0.34 -0.79
CA GLU A 65 -2.84 -0.52 0.55
C GLU A 65 -4.30 -1.00 0.49
N VAL A 66 -4.85 -1.14 -0.74
CA VAL A 66 -6.20 -1.63 -0.99
C VAL A 66 -6.17 -3.14 -1.24
N VAL A 67 -6.74 -3.91 -0.32
CA VAL A 67 -6.87 -5.36 -0.42
C VAL A 67 -8.21 -5.70 -1.07
N ARG A 68 -8.18 -6.38 -2.20
CA ARG A 68 -9.40 -6.86 -2.87
C ARG A 68 -9.89 -8.15 -2.24
N GLN A 69 -11.16 -8.16 -1.83
CA GLN A 69 -11.81 -9.33 -1.23
C GLN A 69 -12.93 -9.81 -2.14
N GLU A 70 -12.77 -11.01 -2.66
CA GLU A 70 -13.79 -11.66 -3.47
C GLU A 70 -14.96 -12.13 -2.59
N LYS A 71 -16.19 -11.85 -3.02
CA LYS A 71 -17.41 -12.32 -2.37
C LYS A 71 -18.58 -12.44 -3.34
N ASP A 72 -19.56 -13.23 -2.96
CA ASP A 72 -20.85 -13.24 -3.64
C ASP A 72 -21.60 -11.93 -3.36
N GLY A 73 -22.08 -11.32 -4.42
CA GLY A 73 -22.84 -10.07 -4.42
C GLY A 73 -24.00 -10.12 -5.39
N LEU A 74 -24.50 -8.94 -5.73
CA LEU A 74 -25.61 -8.79 -6.68
C LEU A 74 -25.23 -7.76 -7.73
N LEU A 75 -25.74 -7.98 -8.93
CA LEU A 75 -25.76 -7.02 -10.04
C LEU A 75 -27.23 -6.60 -10.25
N TRP A 76 -27.47 -5.29 -10.18
CA TRP A 76 -28.81 -4.73 -10.33
C TRP A 76 -28.96 -4.10 -11.68
N HIS A 77 -30.05 -4.44 -12.36
CA HIS A 77 -30.43 -3.93 -13.68
C HIS A 77 -31.47 -2.84 -13.50
N ILE A 78 -31.15 -1.60 -13.85
CA ILE A 78 -31.94 -0.40 -13.60
C ILE A 78 -32.35 0.25 -14.92
N LYS A 79 -33.64 0.58 -15.07
CA LYS A 79 -34.20 1.27 -16.22
C LYS A 79 -33.90 2.79 -16.14
N TYR A 80 -33.24 3.32 -17.14
CA TYR A 80 -33.04 4.77 -17.33
C TYR A 80 -33.89 5.23 -18.53
N PRO A 81 -34.98 5.98 -18.27
CA PRO A 81 -35.87 6.44 -19.34
C PRO A 81 -35.15 7.32 -20.38
N ILE A 82 -35.44 7.12 -21.65
CA ILE A 82 -34.91 7.96 -22.71
C ILE A 82 -35.78 9.21 -22.84
N GLU A 83 -35.15 10.37 -22.90
CA GLU A 83 -35.83 11.66 -22.97
C GLU A 83 -36.83 11.72 -24.15
N ASN A 84 -38.06 12.16 -23.88
CA ASN A 84 -39.16 12.33 -24.83
C ASN A 84 -39.61 11.03 -25.55
N THR A 85 -39.38 9.86 -24.96
CA THR A 85 -39.87 8.57 -25.48
C THR A 85 -40.46 7.73 -24.31
N GLU A 86 -41.10 6.62 -24.66
CA GLU A 86 -41.51 5.59 -23.69
C GLU A 86 -40.43 4.52 -23.50
N ASP A 87 -39.32 4.59 -24.25
CA ASP A 87 -38.22 3.64 -24.19
C ASP A 87 -37.28 3.92 -23.02
N PHE A 88 -36.45 2.92 -22.65
CA PHE A 88 -35.45 3.04 -21.61
C PHE A 88 -34.19 2.25 -21.99
N LEU A 89 -33.06 2.68 -21.48
CA LEU A 89 -31.83 1.89 -21.42
C LEU A 89 -31.74 1.18 -20.08
N ILE A 90 -31.26 -0.08 -20.08
CA ILE A 90 -31.05 -0.83 -18.84
C ILE A 90 -29.56 -0.81 -18.54
N VAL A 91 -29.17 -0.20 -17.43
CA VAL A 91 -27.81 -0.23 -16.91
C VAL A 91 -27.66 -1.32 -15.86
N ALA A 92 -26.50 -1.99 -15.81
CA ALA A 92 -26.19 -3.01 -14.80
C ALA A 92 -25.10 -2.50 -13.86
N THR A 93 -25.34 -2.54 -12.55
CA THR A 93 -24.40 -2.02 -11.55
C THR A 93 -24.36 -2.86 -10.28
N THR A 94 -23.18 -2.94 -9.66
CA THR A 94 -22.98 -3.48 -8.30
C THR A 94 -23.10 -2.40 -7.21
N ARG A 95 -23.26 -1.13 -7.61
CA ARG A 95 -23.29 0.05 -6.73
C ARG A 95 -24.46 1.00 -7.07
N PRO A 96 -25.72 0.57 -6.84
CA PRO A 96 -26.89 1.40 -7.19
C PRO A 96 -26.94 2.71 -6.41
N GLU A 97 -26.31 2.79 -5.23
CA GLU A 97 -26.23 4.04 -4.44
C GLU A 97 -25.48 5.17 -5.15
N THR A 98 -24.60 4.86 -6.09
CA THR A 98 -23.82 5.90 -6.79
C THR A 98 -24.58 6.53 -7.96
N MET A 99 -25.80 6.07 -8.28
CA MET A 99 -26.59 6.59 -9.40
C MET A 99 -26.81 8.10 -9.36
N PHE A 100 -26.87 8.70 -8.17
CA PHE A 100 -27.03 10.15 -8.02
C PHE A 100 -25.85 10.96 -8.57
N GLY A 101 -24.68 10.33 -8.75
CA GLY A 101 -23.49 10.92 -9.34
C GLY A 101 -23.29 10.56 -10.81
N ASP A 102 -24.25 9.88 -11.44
CA ASP A 102 -24.13 9.51 -12.85
C ASP A 102 -24.15 10.72 -13.76
N MET A 103 -23.24 10.75 -14.72
CA MET A 103 -23.06 11.84 -15.67
C MET A 103 -23.22 11.41 -17.14
N ALA A 104 -23.22 10.12 -17.43
CA ALA A 104 -23.47 9.58 -18.76
C ALA A 104 -23.91 8.12 -18.67
N VAL A 105 -24.44 7.61 -19.79
CA VAL A 105 -24.47 6.17 -20.08
C VAL A 105 -23.56 5.94 -21.29
N ALA A 106 -22.65 4.98 -21.20
CA ALA A 106 -21.79 4.62 -22.32
C ALA A 106 -22.23 3.29 -22.94
N VAL A 107 -22.10 3.18 -24.24
CA VAL A 107 -22.38 1.98 -25.07
C VAL A 107 -21.23 1.76 -26.03
N ASN A 108 -20.99 0.52 -26.44
CA ASN A 108 -19.95 0.26 -27.42
C ASN A 108 -20.38 0.76 -28.82
N PRO A 109 -19.53 1.49 -29.57
CA PRO A 109 -19.86 2.00 -30.90
C PRO A 109 -20.18 0.90 -31.93
N ASN A 110 -19.74 -0.33 -31.67
CA ASN A 110 -20.00 -1.49 -32.53
C ASN A 110 -21.25 -2.30 -32.13
N ASP A 111 -21.95 -1.88 -31.07
CA ASP A 111 -23.15 -2.56 -30.60
C ASP A 111 -24.40 -2.06 -31.34
N ASP A 112 -24.91 -2.85 -32.28
CA ASP A 112 -26.09 -2.51 -33.09
C ASP A 112 -27.37 -2.28 -32.27
N ARG A 113 -27.44 -2.80 -31.05
CA ARG A 113 -28.61 -2.61 -30.17
C ARG A 113 -28.80 -1.17 -29.73
N TYR A 114 -27.72 -0.39 -29.67
CA TYR A 114 -27.69 0.93 -29.02
C TYR A 114 -27.26 2.07 -29.94
N LYS A 115 -26.90 1.81 -31.19
CA LYS A 115 -26.44 2.84 -32.15
C LYS A 115 -27.38 4.02 -32.29
N ASP A 116 -28.69 3.76 -32.31
CA ASP A 116 -29.72 4.79 -32.50
C ASP A 116 -29.94 5.66 -31.25
N PHE A 117 -29.35 5.30 -30.12
CA PHE A 117 -29.46 6.03 -28.87
C PHE A 117 -28.26 6.93 -28.61
N VAL A 118 -27.13 6.73 -29.27
CA VAL A 118 -25.95 7.57 -29.14
C VAL A 118 -26.27 9.02 -29.45
N GLY A 119 -25.89 9.92 -28.56
CA GLY A 119 -26.18 11.36 -28.65
C GLY A 119 -27.55 11.78 -28.14
N LYS A 120 -28.43 10.83 -27.76
CA LYS A 120 -29.67 11.14 -27.03
C LYS A 120 -29.39 11.29 -25.56
N ASN A 121 -30.35 11.81 -24.80
CA ASN A 121 -30.29 11.87 -23.34
C ASN A 121 -31.13 10.76 -22.70
N VAL A 122 -30.71 10.27 -21.55
CA VAL A 122 -31.56 9.54 -20.63
C VAL A 122 -31.82 10.42 -19.38
N VAL A 123 -32.94 10.19 -18.73
CA VAL A 123 -33.37 10.92 -17.54
C VAL A 123 -33.07 10.08 -16.31
N LEU A 124 -32.22 10.59 -15.44
CA LEU A 124 -31.82 9.87 -14.23
C LEU A 124 -32.99 9.76 -13.25
N PRO A 125 -33.38 8.55 -12.80
CA PRO A 125 -34.45 8.37 -11.84
C PRO A 125 -34.21 9.19 -10.54
N PHE A 126 -35.29 9.67 -9.92
CA PHE A 126 -35.33 10.48 -8.69
C PHE A 126 -34.78 11.90 -8.81
N VAL A 127 -33.75 12.13 -9.63
CA VAL A 127 -33.07 13.44 -9.78
C VAL A 127 -33.64 14.23 -10.95
N GLY A 128 -34.08 13.54 -12.00
CA GLY A 128 -34.53 14.18 -13.23
C GLY A 128 -33.41 14.79 -14.08
N ARG A 129 -32.14 14.62 -13.68
CA ARG A 129 -30.98 15.07 -14.47
C ARG A 129 -30.93 14.35 -15.80
N LYS A 130 -30.70 15.12 -16.86
CA LYS A 130 -30.51 14.58 -18.22
C LYS A 130 -29.03 14.29 -18.44
N ILE A 131 -28.71 13.06 -18.79
CA ILE A 131 -27.34 12.60 -19.02
C ILE A 131 -27.21 12.02 -20.42
N PRO A 132 -26.12 12.31 -21.16
CA PRO A 132 -25.95 11.87 -22.55
C PRO A 132 -25.64 10.37 -22.66
N VAL A 133 -26.04 9.78 -23.77
CA VAL A 133 -25.59 8.44 -24.20
C VAL A 133 -24.34 8.61 -25.07
N LEU A 134 -23.22 8.07 -24.63
CA LEU A 134 -21.91 8.17 -25.26
C LEU A 134 -21.54 6.87 -25.97
N ALA A 135 -20.75 6.96 -27.05
CA ALA A 135 -20.15 5.80 -27.70
C ALA A 135 -18.69 5.65 -27.21
N ASP A 136 -18.38 4.58 -26.50
CA ASP A 136 -17.02 4.32 -26.02
C ASP A 136 -16.63 2.84 -26.14
N GLU A 137 -15.46 2.58 -26.73
CA GLU A 137 -14.94 1.22 -26.95
C GLU A 137 -14.59 0.48 -25.64
N TYR A 138 -14.47 1.20 -24.53
CA TYR A 138 -14.26 0.61 -23.20
C TYR A 138 -15.42 -0.32 -22.79
N VAL A 139 -16.63 -0.09 -23.28
CA VAL A 139 -17.81 -0.86 -22.90
C VAL A 139 -17.77 -2.26 -23.49
N ASP A 140 -17.80 -3.27 -22.64
CA ASP A 140 -17.95 -4.68 -23.05
C ASP A 140 -19.41 -4.96 -23.44
N MET A 141 -19.64 -5.34 -24.68
CA MET A 141 -20.98 -5.62 -25.23
C MET A 141 -21.67 -6.84 -24.61
N GLU A 142 -20.89 -7.77 -24.06
CA GLU A 142 -21.39 -9.01 -23.49
C GLU A 142 -21.56 -8.93 -21.96
N PHE A 143 -20.96 -7.94 -21.31
CA PHE A 143 -21.08 -7.78 -19.86
C PHE A 143 -22.39 -7.05 -19.49
N GLY A 144 -23.16 -7.66 -18.59
CA GLY A 144 -24.43 -7.09 -18.10
C GLY A 144 -25.43 -6.88 -19.22
N THR A 145 -25.72 -5.62 -19.54
CA THR A 145 -26.63 -5.22 -20.63
C THR A 145 -25.90 -4.66 -21.84
N GLY A 146 -24.59 -4.42 -21.75
CA GLY A 146 -23.83 -3.63 -22.74
C GLY A 146 -24.04 -2.12 -22.60
N CYS A 147 -24.76 -1.67 -21.55
CA CYS A 147 -24.89 -0.26 -21.17
C CYS A 147 -24.18 -0.02 -19.83
N LEU A 148 -23.19 0.83 -19.83
CA LEU A 148 -22.40 1.21 -18.65
C LEU A 148 -22.83 2.58 -18.16
N LYS A 149 -23.26 2.70 -16.90
CA LYS A 149 -23.43 4.00 -16.27
C LYS A 149 -22.05 4.60 -15.95
N ILE A 150 -21.88 5.88 -16.17
CA ILE A 150 -20.63 6.60 -15.96
C ILE A 150 -20.78 7.53 -14.75
N THR A 151 -20.06 7.20 -13.67
CA THR A 151 -20.08 7.92 -12.38
C THR A 151 -18.68 8.42 -12.05
N PRO A 152 -18.19 9.50 -12.66
CA PRO A 152 -16.80 9.93 -12.57
C PRO A 152 -16.34 10.29 -11.16
N GLY A 153 -17.25 10.66 -10.27
CA GLY A 153 -16.95 10.97 -8.87
C GLY A 153 -16.69 9.75 -7.98
N HIS A 154 -17.00 8.51 -8.43
CA HIS A 154 -17.04 7.32 -7.59
C HIS A 154 -16.51 6.04 -8.22
N ASP A 155 -15.90 6.12 -9.41
CA ASP A 155 -15.21 5.02 -10.08
C ASP A 155 -14.04 5.54 -10.91
N PHE A 156 -12.88 4.89 -10.85
CA PHE A 156 -11.65 5.33 -11.52
C PHE A 156 -11.74 5.22 -13.05
N ASN A 157 -12.35 4.16 -13.57
CA ASN A 157 -12.51 4.01 -15.03
C ASN A 157 -13.52 5.02 -15.56
N ASP A 158 -14.64 5.21 -14.83
CA ASP A 158 -15.64 6.22 -15.15
C ASP A 158 -15.05 7.64 -15.08
N TYR A 159 -14.10 7.89 -14.16
CA TYR A 159 -13.38 9.16 -14.07
C TYR A 159 -12.60 9.47 -15.35
N GLU A 160 -11.85 8.49 -15.88
CA GLU A 160 -11.09 8.67 -17.12
C GLU A 160 -12.02 8.87 -18.32
N ILE A 161 -13.14 8.13 -18.40
CA ILE A 161 -14.16 8.34 -19.42
C ILE A 161 -14.78 9.75 -19.29
N GLY A 162 -15.17 10.14 -18.07
CA GLY A 162 -15.72 11.47 -17.80
C GLY A 162 -14.78 12.60 -18.22
N LYS A 163 -13.48 12.44 -17.92
CA LYS A 163 -12.43 13.38 -18.31
C LYS A 163 -12.22 13.41 -19.84
N LYS A 164 -12.22 12.25 -20.51
CA LYS A 164 -12.10 12.14 -21.97
C LYS A 164 -13.18 12.95 -22.70
N TYR A 165 -14.42 12.93 -22.17
CA TYR A 165 -15.55 13.66 -22.73
C TYR A 165 -15.79 15.02 -22.07
N SER A 166 -14.97 15.41 -21.10
CA SER A 166 -15.09 16.64 -20.30
C SER A 166 -16.52 16.88 -19.80
N LEU A 167 -17.06 15.86 -19.10
CA LEU A 167 -18.43 15.87 -18.60
C LEU A 167 -18.60 16.93 -17.51
N HIS A 168 -19.62 17.77 -17.64
CA HIS A 168 -19.99 18.80 -16.65
C HIS A 168 -21.51 19.04 -16.67
N GLU A 169 -22.07 19.49 -15.55
CA GLU A 169 -23.50 19.76 -15.44
C GLU A 169 -23.80 21.25 -15.62
N VAL A 170 -24.82 21.54 -16.43
CA VAL A 170 -25.37 22.90 -16.62
C VAL A 170 -26.90 22.81 -16.60
N ASP A 171 -27.54 23.48 -15.65
CA ASP A 171 -28.99 23.57 -15.53
C ASP A 171 -29.73 22.21 -15.53
N GLY A 172 -29.21 21.24 -14.79
CA GLY A 172 -29.78 19.88 -14.68
C GLY A 172 -29.55 18.98 -15.89
N GLN A 173 -28.67 19.38 -16.80
CA GLN A 173 -28.25 18.59 -17.93
C GLN A 173 -26.73 18.43 -17.97
N VAL A 174 -26.25 17.20 -18.12
CA VAL A 174 -24.83 16.94 -18.34
C VAL A 174 -24.49 17.15 -19.81
N LYS A 175 -23.42 17.88 -20.07
CA LYS A 175 -22.89 18.20 -21.40
C LYS A 175 -21.48 17.63 -21.57
N THR A 176 -21.06 17.46 -22.80
CA THR A 176 -19.69 17.16 -23.21
C THR A 176 -19.00 18.42 -23.68
N SER A 177 -17.69 18.52 -23.49
CA SER A 177 -16.84 19.60 -24.00
C SER A 177 -15.56 19.04 -24.63
N ASN A 178 -14.92 19.83 -25.47
CA ASN A 178 -13.60 19.54 -26.01
C ASN A 178 -12.47 20.15 -25.12
N THR A 179 -12.84 20.83 -24.05
CA THR A 179 -11.93 21.52 -23.13
C THR A 179 -11.84 20.73 -21.83
N VAL A 180 -10.69 20.13 -21.57
CA VAL A 180 -10.49 19.26 -20.38
C VAL A 180 -10.73 20.00 -19.06
N SER A 181 -10.50 21.32 -19.01
CA SER A 181 -10.77 22.15 -17.81
C SER A 181 -12.25 22.26 -17.47
N ASP A 182 -13.17 21.89 -18.37
CA ASP A 182 -14.60 21.93 -18.11
C ASP A 182 -15.08 20.66 -17.38
N PHE A 183 -14.22 19.64 -17.24
CA PHE A 183 -14.54 18.41 -16.52
C PHE A 183 -14.83 18.67 -15.04
N GLU A 184 -16.07 18.43 -14.63
CA GLU A 184 -16.54 18.66 -13.26
C GLU A 184 -17.36 17.44 -12.78
N PRO A 185 -16.72 16.44 -12.18
CA PRO A 185 -17.41 15.24 -11.71
C PRO A 185 -18.26 15.52 -10.46
N ILE A 186 -19.43 14.88 -10.40
CA ILE A 186 -20.39 15.05 -9.30
C ILE A 186 -19.97 14.14 -8.13
N ASN A 187 -19.61 14.73 -6.99
CA ASN A 187 -19.35 14.01 -5.76
C ASN A 187 -20.65 13.91 -4.92
N ILE A 188 -21.01 12.69 -4.50
CA ILE A 188 -22.22 12.43 -3.72
C ILE A 188 -21.95 11.93 -2.30
N PHE A 189 -20.70 11.72 -1.90
CA PHE A 189 -20.35 11.28 -0.55
C PHE A 189 -19.38 12.23 0.14
N ASN A 190 -19.58 12.41 1.44
CA ASN A 190 -18.65 13.12 2.31
C ASN A 190 -17.50 12.22 2.80
N GLU A 191 -16.68 12.70 3.73
CA GLU A 191 -15.52 11.98 4.27
C GLU A 191 -15.88 10.71 5.06
N ASP A 192 -17.07 10.66 5.63
CA ASP A 192 -17.59 9.50 6.35
C ASP A 192 -18.27 8.48 5.41
N ALA A 193 -18.19 8.69 4.09
CA ALA A 193 -18.93 7.97 3.05
C ALA A 193 -20.46 7.96 3.30
N CYS A 194 -20.96 9.05 3.86
CA CYS A 194 -22.37 9.36 3.92
C CYS A 194 -22.76 10.26 2.73
N SER A 195 -23.98 10.11 2.22
CA SER A 195 -24.50 10.94 1.14
C SER A 195 -24.56 12.42 1.55
N ASN A 196 -24.19 13.30 0.63
CA ASN A 196 -24.14 14.75 0.83
C ASN A 196 -25.37 15.47 0.24
N GLU A 197 -25.30 16.80 0.14
CA GLU A 197 -26.35 17.67 -0.38
C GLU A 197 -26.68 17.46 -1.86
N ASN A 198 -25.81 16.84 -2.64
CA ASN A 198 -26.05 16.49 -4.07
C ASN A 198 -27.01 15.28 -4.22
N VAL A 199 -27.35 14.64 -3.11
CA VAL A 199 -28.28 13.51 -3.06
C VAL A 199 -29.63 13.98 -2.50
N PRO A 200 -30.76 13.79 -3.23
CA PRO A 200 -32.06 14.29 -2.81
C PRO A 200 -32.60 13.55 -1.60
N GLU A 201 -33.52 14.21 -0.85
CA GLU A 201 -34.31 13.54 0.18
C GLU A 201 -35.21 12.44 -0.46
N PRO A 202 -35.41 11.28 0.19
CA PRO A 202 -34.99 10.95 1.56
C PRO A 202 -33.63 10.22 1.64
N PHE A 203 -32.79 10.32 0.63
CA PHE A 203 -31.53 9.58 0.52
C PHE A 203 -30.30 10.37 1.03
N SER A 204 -30.50 11.67 1.36
CA SER A 204 -29.45 12.54 1.88
C SER A 204 -29.05 12.20 3.32
N ASN A 205 -27.79 12.48 3.70
CA ASN A 205 -27.23 12.27 5.04
C ASN A 205 -27.30 10.83 5.57
N LEU A 206 -27.30 9.84 4.69
CA LEU A 206 -27.30 8.42 5.03
C LEU A 206 -25.94 7.77 4.71
N ASP A 207 -25.54 6.79 5.53
CA ASP A 207 -24.43 5.90 5.18
C ASP A 207 -24.67 5.23 3.82
N ARG A 208 -23.64 5.12 2.99
CA ARG A 208 -23.70 4.61 1.61
C ARG A 208 -24.45 3.27 1.47
N PHE A 209 -24.35 2.36 2.43
CA PHE A 209 -25.06 1.07 2.39
C PHE A 209 -26.55 1.22 2.75
N LYS A 210 -26.89 2.23 3.59
CA LYS A 210 -28.28 2.58 3.85
C LYS A 210 -28.89 3.27 2.62
N VAL A 211 -28.14 4.15 1.95
CA VAL A 211 -28.54 4.74 0.66
C VAL A 211 -28.84 3.63 -0.34
N ARG A 212 -27.92 2.66 -0.51
CA ARG A 212 -28.10 1.50 -1.40
C ARG A 212 -29.44 0.79 -1.15
N LYS A 213 -29.72 0.50 0.11
CA LYS A 213 -30.97 -0.18 0.48
C LYS A 213 -32.20 0.67 0.14
N ALA A 214 -32.21 1.93 0.53
CA ALA A 214 -33.31 2.84 0.28
C ALA A 214 -33.58 3.09 -1.23
N VAL A 215 -32.50 3.25 -2.00
CA VAL A 215 -32.57 3.37 -3.47
C VAL A 215 -33.21 2.13 -4.10
N LEU A 216 -32.75 0.93 -3.73
CA LEU A 216 -33.31 -0.31 -4.27
C LEU A 216 -34.79 -0.50 -3.92
N GLU A 217 -35.19 -0.17 -2.69
CA GLU A 217 -36.60 -0.22 -2.29
C GLU A 217 -37.44 0.75 -3.14
N LYS A 218 -36.94 1.96 -3.39
CA LYS A 218 -37.67 2.96 -4.18
C LYS A 218 -37.69 2.64 -5.68
N LEU A 219 -36.60 2.07 -6.23
CA LEU A 219 -36.55 1.59 -7.61
C LEU A 219 -37.57 0.46 -7.87
N LYS A 220 -37.75 -0.46 -6.91
CA LYS A 220 -38.79 -1.51 -6.95
C LYS A 220 -40.20 -0.93 -6.92
N GLU A 221 -40.45 0.02 -6.00
CA GLU A 221 -41.76 0.67 -5.88
C GLU A 221 -42.19 1.36 -7.16
N LEU A 222 -41.25 1.99 -7.88
CA LEU A 222 -41.51 2.75 -9.12
C LEU A 222 -41.31 1.95 -10.42
N ASP A 223 -41.10 0.65 -10.33
CA ASP A 223 -40.85 -0.25 -11.46
C ASP A 223 -39.60 0.09 -12.31
N PHE A 224 -38.62 0.78 -11.72
CA PHE A 224 -37.34 1.04 -12.37
C PHE A 224 -36.32 -0.08 -12.17
N LEU A 225 -36.52 -1.01 -11.23
CA LEU A 225 -35.66 -2.17 -11.04
C LEU A 225 -36.15 -3.32 -11.91
N GLU A 226 -35.43 -3.60 -12.99
CA GLU A 226 -35.78 -4.68 -13.94
C GLU A 226 -35.44 -6.08 -13.39
N LYS A 227 -34.23 -6.24 -12.82
CA LYS A 227 -33.69 -7.55 -12.42
C LYS A 227 -32.65 -7.44 -11.33
N GLU A 228 -32.58 -8.46 -10.48
CA GLU A 228 -31.44 -8.70 -9.56
C GLU A 228 -30.76 -10.00 -9.98
N GLU A 229 -29.45 -9.99 -10.13
CA GLU A 229 -28.68 -11.16 -10.56
C GLU A 229 -27.53 -11.43 -9.60
N LYS A 230 -27.30 -12.70 -9.25
CA LYS A 230 -26.12 -13.09 -8.47
C LYS A 230 -24.87 -12.84 -9.28
N HIS A 231 -23.93 -12.13 -8.70
CA HIS A 231 -22.67 -11.77 -9.33
C HIS A 231 -21.52 -11.86 -8.34
N HIS A 232 -20.38 -12.37 -8.80
CA HIS A 232 -19.17 -12.44 -8.00
C HIS A 232 -18.47 -11.09 -8.07
N ILE A 233 -18.23 -10.45 -6.93
CA ILE A 233 -17.70 -9.09 -6.84
C ILE A 233 -16.39 -9.03 -6.06
N SER A 234 -15.48 -8.19 -6.52
CA SER A 234 -14.22 -7.87 -5.87
C SER A 234 -14.37 -6.55 -5.10
N VAL A 235 -14.37 -6.63 -3.77
CA VAL A 235 -14.61 -5.48 -2.89
C VAL A 235 -13.29 -4.92 -2.38
N PRO A 236 -12.96 -3.64 -2.67
CA PRO A 236 -11.75 -3.00 -2.17
C PRO A 236 -11.88 -2.70 -0.67
N ARG A 237 -10.87 -3.07 0.12
CA ARG A 237 -10.80 -2.80 1.56
C ARG A 237 -9.45 -2.22 1.94
N GLY A 238 -9.43 -1.30 2.89
CA GLY A 238 -8.19 -0.82 3.48
C GLY A 238 -7.46 -1.94 4.24
N GLU A 239 -6.15 -2.10 4.00
CA GLU A 239 -5.36 -3.14 4.68
C GLU A 239 -5.39 -2.97 6.21
N ARG A 240 -5.41 -1.74 6.69
CA ARG A 240 -5.37 -1.41 8.13
C ARG A 240 -6.74 -1.46 8.79
N SER A 241 -7.72 -0.78 8.20
CA SER A 241 -9.08 -0.65 8.75
C SER A 241 -9.96 -1.87 8.49
N ASN A 242 -9.68 -2.61 7.41
CA ASN A 242 -10.54 -3.65 6.85
C ASN A 242 -11.95 -3.13 6.45
N ILE A 243 -12.10 -1.81 6.29
CA ILE A 243 -13.34 -1.17 5.84
C ILE A 243 -13.33 -1.10 4.31
N VAL A 244 -14.50 -1.09 3.70
CA VAL A 244 -14.64 -0.89 2.25
C VAL A 244 -14.19 0.51 1.89
N ILE A 245 -13.20 0.61 0.99
CA ILE A 245 -12.68 1.87 0.46
C ILE A 245 -13.73 2.54 -0.43
N GLU A 246 -13.75 3.87 -0.42
CA GLU A 246 -14.60 4.68 -1.28
C GLU A 246 -13.73 5.51 -2.24
N PRO A 247 -13.90 5.39 -3.57
CA PRO A 247 -13.34 6.38 -4.48
C PRO A 247 -13.93 7.77 -4.18
N LYS A 248 -13.07 8.74 -3.88
CA LYS A 248 -13.48 10.09 -3.44
C LYS A 248 -12.64 11.15 -4.14
N LEU A 249 -13.29 12.19 -4.62
CA LEU A 249 -12.61 13.39 -5.13
C LEU A 249 -12.04 14.19 -3.97
N SER A 250 -10.75 14.51 -4.04
CA SER A 250 -10.06 15.28 -3.02
C SER A 250 -8.85 16.02 -3.58
N TYR A 251 -8.55 17.19 -3.00
CA TYR A 251 -7.25 17.83 -3.23
C TYR A 251 -6.17 17.06 -2.50
N GLN A 252 -5.18 16.60 -3.25
CA GLN A 252 -4.04 15.87 -2.72
C GLN A 252 -2.75 16.36 -3.36
N TRP A 253 -1.62 16.06 -2.72
CA TRP A 253 -0.31 16.33 -3.26
C TRP A 253 0.21 15.11 -4.03
N TYR A 254 0.79 15.35 -5.20
CA TYR A 254 1.27 14.31 -6.11
C TYR A 254 2.71 14.56 -6.55
N VAL A 255 3.47 13.46 -6.69
CA VAL A 255 4.76 13.45 -7.37
C VAL A 255 4.57 12.91 -8.78
N LYS A 256 5.06 13.65 -9.79
CA LYS A 256 5.19 13.17 -11.17
C LYS A 256 6.30 12.15 -11.24
N THR A 257 5.98 10.92 -11.55
CA THR A 257 6.90 9.78 -11.41
C THR A 257 7.52 9.30 -12.71
N GLU A 258 6.90 9.57 -13.86
CA GLU A 258 7.26 9.03 -15.17
C GLU A 258 8.75 9.19 -15.52
N GLU A 259 9.28 10.40 -15.46
CA GLU A 259 10.70 10.68 -15.76
C GLU A 259 11.66 10.00 -14.78
N MET A 260 11.32 10.01 -13.49
CA MET A 260 12.13 9.38 -12.45
C MET A 260 12.12 7.86 -12.58
N ALA A 261 10.98 7.27 -12.94
CA ALA A 261 10.83 5.84 -13.20
C ALA A 261 11.64 5.41 -14.43
N ALA A 262 11.61 6.20 -15.51
CA ALA A 262 12.41 5.93 -16.70
C ALA A 262 13.92 5.87 -16.37
N ARG A 263 14.43 6.80 -15.56
CA ARG A 263 15.83 6.79 -15.10
C ARG A 263 16.15 5.55 -14.25
N ALA A 264 15.23 5.14 -13.36
CA ALA A 264 15.40 3.95 -12.53
C ALA A 264 15.40 2.67 -13.38
N ASN A 265 14.50 2.58 -14.36
CA ASN A 265 14.44 1.46 -15.32
C ASN A 265 15.72 1.36 -16.16
N ASP A 266 16.27 2.49 -16.58
CA ASP A 266 17.54 2.55 -17.33
C ASP A 266 18.72 2.01 -16.53
N ALA A 267 18.84 2.34 -15.23
CA ALA A 267 19.86 1.80 -14.35
C ALA A 267 19.77 0.27 -14.19
N VAL A 268 18.55 -0.28 -14.10
CA VAL A 268 18.34 -1.73 -14.05
C VAL A 268 18.70 -2.39 -15.38
N ASN A 269 18.25 -1.82 -16.50
CA ASN A 269 18.52 -2.35 -17.84
C ASN A 269 20.03 -2.33 -18.19
N LYS A 270 20.78 -1.37 -17.68
CA LYS A 270 22.25 -1.29 -17.80
C LYS A 270 23.00 -2.25 -16.87
N GLY A 271 22.30 -2.89 -15.95
CA GLY A 271 22.91 -3.77 -14.94
C GLY A 271 23.66 -3.02 -13.84
N GLU A 272 23.40 -1.74 -13.66
CA GLU A 272 23.93 -0.95 -12.53
C GLU A 272 23.29 -1.38 -11.21
N ILE A 273 22.03 -1.83 -11.27
CA ILE A 273 21.29 -2.42 -10.14
C ILE A 273 20.86 -3.83 -10.52
N ILE A 274 21.20 -4.80 -9.66
CA ILE A 274 20.95 -6.23 -9.92
C ILE A 274 20.01 -6.79 -8.85
N PHE A 275 18.94 -7.46 -9.29
CA PHE A 275 17.99 -8.15 -8.39
C PHE A 275 18.37 -9.62 -8.21
N HIS A 276 18.33 -10.07 -6.95
CA HIS A 276 18.60 -11.47 -6.57
C HIS A 276 17.40 -12.03 -5.78
N PRO A 277 16.74 -13.09 -6.32
CA PRO A 277 16.88 -13.64 -7.66
C PRO A 277 16.24 -12.75 -8.74
N ASN A 278 16.69 -12.92 -9.98
CA ASN A 278 16.30 -12.06 -11.11
C ASN A 278 14.83 -12.20 -11.56
N ASN A 279 14.11 -13.22 -11.12
CA ASN A 279 12.67 -13.38 -11.41
C ASN A 279 11.81 -12.20 -10.90
N TRP A 280 12.28 -11.42 -9.92
CA TRP A 280 11.60 -10.24 -9.42
C TRP A 280 11.68 -9.03 -10.36
N LEU A 281 12.55 -9.06 -11.37
CA LEU A 281 12.61 -8.05 -12.41
C LEU A 281 11.28 -7.90 -13.15
N LYS A 282 10.60 -9.02 -13.42
CA LYS A 282 9.28 -8.97 -14.07
C LYS A 282 8.26 -8.20 -13.22
N THR A 283 8.24 -8.44 -11.91
CA THR A 283 7.37 -7.72 -10.97
C THR A 283 7.73 -6.24 -10.92
N TYR A 284 9.02 -5.92 -10.84
CA TYR A 284 9.50 -4.53 -10.84
C TYR A 284 9.05 -3.77 -12.10
N PHE A 285 9.32 -4.30 -13.30
CA PHE A 285 8.96 -3.63 -14.56
C PHE A 285 7.46 -3.53 -14.77
N ASN A 286 6.66 -4.53 -14.39
CA ASN A 286 5.20 -4.44 -14.48
C ASN A 286 4.62 -3.22 -13.76
N TRP A 287 5.24 -2.82 -12.65
CA TRP A 287 4.83 -1.62 -11.91
C TRP A 287 5.44 -0.34 -12.49
N MET A 288 6.73 -0.38 -12.86
CA MET A 288 7.46 0.81 -13.27
C MET A 288 7.10 1.28 -14.68
N ASP A 289 6.72 0.36 -15.57
CA ASP A 289 6.34 0.69 -16.95
C ASP A 289 4.92 1.28 -17.03
N ASN A 290 4.10 1.08 -16.00
CA ASN A 290 2.73 1.60 -15.90
C ASN A 290 2.56 2.49 -14.66
N ILE A 291 3.62 3.17 -14.26
CA ILE A 291 3.58 3.98 -13.03
C ILE A 291 2.74 5.24 -13.24
N GLU A 292 1.84 5.49 -12.29
CA GLU A 292 1.06 6.71 -12.23
C GLU A 292 1.68 7.73 -11.26
N ASP A 293 1.18 8.96 -11.27
CA ASP A 293 1.57 9.99 -10.32
C ASP A 293 1.27 9.53 -8.89
N TRP A 294 2.24 9.69 -8.03
CA TRP A 294 2.20 9.20 -6.67
C TRP A 294 1.53 10.19 -5.72
N CYS A 295 0.37 9.87 -5.17
CA CYS A 295 -0.29 10.61 -4.11
C CYS A 295 0.51 10.50 -2.79
N ILE A 296 1.01 11.64 -2.30
CA ILE A 296 1.93 11.70 -1.15
C ILE A 296 1.35 12.36 0.09
N SER A 297 0.14 12.89 0.07
CA SER A 297 -0.52 13.48 1.24
C SER A 297 -1.37 12.46 2.00
N ARG A 298 -1.39 12.58 3.33
CA ARG A 298 -2.18 11.76 4.25
C ARG A 298 -2.82 12.63 5.31
N GLN A 299 -4.09 12.42 5.58
CA GLN A 299 -4.92 13.14 6.56
C GLN A 299 -4.80 12.45 7.93
N ILE A 300 -3.58 12.33 8.43
CA ILE A 300 -3.26 11.77 9.74
C ILE A 300 -2.37 12.76 10.50
N TRP A 301 -2.39 12.73 11.80
CA TRP A 301 -1.67 13.72 12.62
C TRP A 301 -0.23 13.30 13.02
N TRP A 302 0.22 12.12 12.63
CA TRP A 302 1.58 11.64 12.88
C TRP A 302 2.36 11.44 11.59
N GLY A 303 3.41 12.23 11.40
CA GLY A 303 4.28 12.17 10.22
C GLY A 303 5.02 13.47 9.98
N HIS A 304 5.71 13.57 8.85
CA HIS A 304 6.33 14.80 8.38
C HIS A 304 5.26 15.73 7.80
N ARG A 305 5.03 16.85 8.42
CA ARG A 305 4.04 17.83 7.98
C ARG A 305 4.42 18.41 6.62
N ILE A 306 3.45 18.60 5.75
CA ILE A 306 3.68 19.14 4.41
C ILE A 306 4.12 20.60 4.51
N PRO A 307 5.28 20.99 3.89
CA PRO A 307 5.83 22.33 3.94
C PRO A 307 5.17 23.26 2.88
N ALA A 308 3.85 23.42 3.00
CA ALA A 308 3.03 24.28 2.17
C ALA A 308 2.14 25.15 3.05
N TRP A 309 1.86 26.37 2.60
CA TRP A 309 1.03 27.35 3.30
C TRP A 309 -0.03 27.88 2.36
N TYR A 310 -1.17 28.26 2.93
CA TYR A 310 -2.33 28.79 2.22
C TYR A 310 -2.66 30.20 2.74
N ASP A 311 -3.04 31.11 1.84
CA ASP A 311 -3.64 32.38 2.23
C ASP A 311 -5.18 32.28 2.20
N SER A 312 -5.85 33.39 2.56
CA SER A 312 -7.33 33.48 2.58
C SER A 312 -8.00 33.30 1.20
N ASP A 313 -7.23 33.37 0.12
CA ASP A 313 -7.70 33.22 -1.26
C ASP A 313 -7.35 31.82 -1.82
N ASP A 314 -7.00 30.86 -0.95
CA ASP A 314 -6.56 29.50 -1.27
C ASP A 314 -5.33 29.41 -2.20
N ASN A 315 -4.53 30.48 -2.28
CA ASN A 315 -3.25 30.40 -2.98
C ASN A 315 -2.27 29.55 -2.17
N VAL A 316 -1.49 28.75 -2.88
CA VAL A 316 -0.57 27.78 -2.28
C VAL A 316 0.87 28.26 -2.40
N TYR A 317 1.60 28.23 -1.31
CA TYR A 317 3.00 28.62 -1.22
C TYR A 317 3.83 27.50 -0.59
N VAL A 318 4.93 27.12 -1.24
CA VAL A 318 5.80 26.02 -0.78
C VAL A 318 7.18 26.55 -0.45
N GLY A 319 7.69 26.21 0.72
CA GLY A 319 9.02 26.62 1.17
C GLY A 319 9.54 25.81 2.34
N TYR A 320 10.73 26.15 2.82
CA TYR A 320 11.39 25.45 3.93
C TYR A 320 10.80 25.83 5.31
N SER A 321 10.32 27.05 5.42
CA SER A 321 9.64 27.58 6.61
C SER A 321 8.66 28.69 6.20
N GLU A 322 7.79 29.11 7.13
CA GLU A 322 6.87 30.21 6.89
C GLU A 322 7.63 31.52 6.59
N GLU A 323 8.74 31.78 7.30
CA GLU A 323 9.57 32.96 7.09
C GLU A 323 10.18 32.96 5.68
N GLU A 324 10.73 31.84 5.23
CA GLU A 324 11.27 31.72 3.85
C GLU A 324 10.18 31.88 2.79
N VAL A 325 9.00 31.33 3.02
CA VAL A 325 7.83 31.51 2.15
C VAL A 325 7.46 32.99 2.04
N ARG A 326 7.38 33.69 3.16
CA ARG A 326 7.05 35.13 3.18
C ARG A 326 8.07 35.96 2.42
N GLU A 327 9.33 35.68 2.60
CA GLU A 327 10.42 36.38 1.91
C GLU A 327 10.42 36.05 0.40
N PHE A 328 10.37 34.79 0.04
CA PHE A 328 10.45 34.30 -1.35
C PHE A 328 9.30 34.81 -2.22
N TYR A 329 8.07 34.72 -1.69
CA TYR A 329 6.84 35.12 -2.42
C TYR A 329 6.43 36.59 -2.14
N LYS A 330 7.13 37.31 -1.27
CA LYS A 330 6.88 38.72 -0.90
C LYS A 330 5.49 38.91 -0.30
N LEU A 331 5.16 38.11 0.70
CA LEU A 331 3.83 38.04 1.33
C LEU A 331 3.74 38.82 2.64
N ASP A 332 4.07 40.13 2.59
CA ASP A 332 4.03 40.97 3.79
C ASP A 332 2.59 41.12 4.32
N GLY A 333 2.40 40.81 5.61
CA GLY A 333 1.13 41.02 6.35
C GLY A 333 -0.01 40.08 6.00
N ARG A 334 0.17 39.08 5.13
CA ARG A 334 -0.85 38.07 4.85
C ARG A 334 -0.87 37.03 5.96
N GLU A 335 -2.09 36.59 6.34
CA GLU A 335 -2.24 35.42 7.18
C GLU A 335 -1.95 34.16 6.36
N LEU A 336 -1.13 33.26 6.88
CA LEU A 336 -0.76 32.00 6.25
C LEU A 336 -1.07 30.84 7.19
N ILE A 337 -1.72 29.82 6.66
CA ILE A 337 -2.04 28.59 7.40
C ILE A 337 -1.26 27.46 6.74
N GLN A 338 -0.44 26.76 7.53
CA GLN A 338 0.30 25.61 7.02
C GLN A 338 -0.65 24.43 6.80
N ASP A 339 -0.40 23.68 5.73
CA ASP A 339 -1.08 22.42 5.41
C ASP A 339 -1.15 21.50 6.64
N GLU A 340 -2.32 20.95 6.95
CA GLU A 340 -2.53 20.07 8.11
C GLU A 340 -2.13 18.63 7.81
N ASP A 341 -2.05 18.26 6.52
CA ASP A 341 -1.68 16.93 6.08
C ASP A 341 -0.20 16.63 6.35
N VAL A 342 0.11 15.36 6.46
CA VAL A 342 1.48 14.85 6.52
C VAL A 342 1.83 14.08 5.26
N LEU A 343 3.12 13.88 5.03
CA LEU A 343 3.61 13.10 3.91
C LEU A 343 3.45 11.60 4.15
N ASP A 344 3.19 10.87 3.08
CA ASP A 344 3.21 9.41 3.03
C ASP A 344 4.52 8.88 3.63
N THR A 345 4.42 7.85 4.47
CA THR A 345 5.57 7.15 5.06
C THR A 345 6.59 6.74 3.99
N TRP A 346 6.12 6.34 2.80
CA TRP A 346 7.00 5.93 1.72
C TRP A 346 7.76 7.09 1.07
N PHE A 347 7.28 8.33 1.20
CA PHE A 347 8.01 9.52 0.75
C PHE A 347 9.28 9.70 1.59
N SER A 348 9.16 9.73 2.91
CA SER A 348 10.32 9.86 3.80
C SER A 348 11.23 8.63 3.73
N SER A 349 10.68 7.41 3.68
CA SER A 349 11.48 6.19 3.61
C SER A 349 12.21 5.99 2.27
N SER A 350 11.74 6.62 1.19
CA SER A 350 12.45 6.62 -0.09
C SER A 350 13.77 7.40 -0.07
N LEU A 351 13.93 8.32 0.88
CA LEU A 351 15.15 9.11 1.07
C LEU A 351 16.18 8.38 1.96
N TRP A 352 15.79 7.27 2.58
CA TRP A 352 16.59 6.59 3.59
C TRP A 352 18.05 6.28 3.19
N PRO A 353 18.35 5.83 1.95
CA PRO A 353 19.72 5.50 1.56
C PRO A 353 20.73 6.64 1.72
N PHE A 354 20.28 7.89 1.61
CA PHE A 354 21.13 9.07 1.68
C PHE A 354 20.77 10.02 2.82
N ALA A 355 19.49 10.16 3.19
CA ALA A 355 19.08 10.99 4.33
C ALA A 355 19.62 10.45 5.66
N SER A 356 19.63 9.11 5.85
CA SER A 356 20.19 8.47 7.06
C SER A 356 21.69 8.71 7.23
N LEU A 357 22.39 9.05 6.15
CA LEU A 357 23.82 9.35 6.12
C LEU A 357 24.11 10.85 6.20
N GLY A 358 23.08 11.70 6.40
CA GLY A 358 23.20 13.12 6.66
C GLY A 358 22.92 14.02 5.47
N TRP A 359 22.46 13.50 4.31
CA TRP A 359 22.00 14.36 3.23
C TRP A 359 20.91 15.33 3.75
N PRO A 360 20.88 16.60 3.35
CA PRO A 360 21.54 17.20 2.16
C PRO A 360 23.01 17.57 2.34
N GLU A 361 23.58 17.39 3.50
CA GLU A 361 25.00 17.67 3.72
C GLU A 361 25.88 16.53 3.18
N LYS A 362 27.07 16.88 2.68
CA LYS A 362 28.06 15.90 2.22
C LYS A 362 28.93 15.44 3.38
N THR A 363 28.30 14.72 4.34
CA THR A 363 29.00 14.18 5.52
C THR A 363 30.04 13.13 5.14
N GLU A 364 30.95 12.79 6.05
CA GLU A 364 31.92 11.72 5.85
C GLU A 364 31.21 10.35 5.72
N ASP A 365 30.10 10.15 6.44
CA ASP A 365 29.30 8.92 6.33
C ASP A 365 28.66 8.80 4.95
N PHE A 366 28.11 9.89 4.42
CA PHE A 366 27.57 9.91 3.06
C PHE A 366 28.64 9.58 2.02
N LYS A 367 29.81 10.21 2.09
CA LYS A 367 30.91 9.95 1.14
C LYS A 367 31.41 8.51 1.19
N ARG A 368 31.39 7.88 2.38
CA ARG A 368 31.94 6.56 2.60
C ARG A 368 30.96 5.44 2.28
N HIS A 369 29.68 5.61 2.58
CA HIS A 369 28.68 4.54 2.60
C HIS A 369 27.62 4.67 1.51
N PHE A 370 27.62 5.73 0.72
CA PHE A 370 26.70 5.92 -0.40
C PHE A 370 27.46 5.90 -1.74
N PRO A 371 27.01 5.13 -2.75
CA PRO A 371 25.94 4.13 -2.71
C PRO A 371 26.26 2.93 -1.80
N THR A 372 25.23 2.28 -1.25
CA THR A 372 25.40 1.05 -0.48
C THR A 372 25.66 -0.14 -1.43
N SER A 373 26.29 -1.21 -0.92
CA SER A 373 26.60 -2.39 -1.75
C SER A 373 25.37 -3.25 -1.96
N LEU A 374 24.58 -3.48 -0.91
CA LEU A 374 23.48 -4.45 -0.90
C LEU A 374 22.29 -3.91 -0.12
N LEU A 375 21.10 -4.00 -0.71
CA LEU A 375 19.81 -3.87 -0.02
C LEU A 375 19.19 -5.25 0.15
N VAL A 376 18.74 -5.58 1.36
CA VAL A 376 17.95 -6.78 1.64
C VAL A 376 16.52 -6.35 1.97
N THR A 377 15.53 -6.92 1.28
CA THR A 377 14.13 -6.52 1.42
C THR A 377 13.17 -7.67 1.18
N GLY A 378 11.93 -7.56 1.66
CA GLY A 378 10.84 -8.42 1.27
C GLY A 378 10.32 -8.09 -0.14
N PHE A 379 9.71 -9.05 -0.80
CA PHE A 379 9.14 -8.86 -2.14
C PHE A 379 7.94 -7.90 -2.14
N ASP A 380 7.22 -7.81 -1.05
CA ASP A 380 6.01 -7.01 -0.88
C ASP A 380 6.26 -5.50 -0.88
N ILE A 381 7.51 -5.07 -0.70
CA ILE A 381 7.89 -3.66 -0.72
C ILE A 381 8.87 -3.29 -1.84
N ILE A 382 9.00 -4.12 -2.87
CA ILE A 382 9.83 -3.80 -4.05
C ILE A 382 9.37 -2.47 -4.67
N PHE A 383 8.09 -2.31 -4.93
CA PHE A 383 7.56 -1.08 -5.49
C PHE A 383 7.52 0.06 -4.46
N PHE A 384 6.99 -0.20 -3.27
CA PHE A 384 6.83 0.81 -2.23
C PHE A 384 8.15 1.43 -1.77
N TRP A 385 9.20 0.63 -1.70
CA TRP A 385 10.46 1.07 -1.12
C TRP A 385 11.63 1.04 -2.11
N VAL A 386 11.91 -0.10 -2.72
CA VAL A 386 13.07 -0.24 -3.61
C VAL A 386 12.98 0.72 -4.78
N ALA A 387 11.88 0.68 -5.54
CA ALA A 387 11.68 1.53 -6.70
C ALA A 387 11.70 3.02 -6.34
N ARG A 388 11.04 3.39 -5.24
CA ARG A 388 11.01 4.78 -4.76
C ARG A 388 12.37 5.27 -4.27
N MET A 389 13.16 4.43 -3.58
CA MET A 389 14.55 4.77 -3.25
C MET A 389 15.41 5.00 -4.49
N MET A 390 15.23 4.18 -5.54
CA MET A 390 15.95 4.34 -6.80
C MET A 390 15.58 5.66 -7.48
N MET A 391 14.30 5.97 -7.60
CA MET A 391 13.81 7.23 -8.18
C MET A 391 14.36 8.44 -7.44
N MET A 392 14.20 8.50 -6.12
CA MET A 392 14.64 9.65 -5.31
C MET A 392 16.15 9.78 -5.26
N SER A 393 16.88 8.68 -5.19
CA SER A 393 18.35 8.70 -5.19
C SER A 393 18.91 9.29 -6.49
N LEU A 394 18.44 8.78 -7.63
CA LEU A 394 18.83 9.29 -8.94
C LEU A 394 18.44 10.76 -9.13
N GLU A 395 17.30 11.18 -8.58
CA GLU A 395 16.82 12.56 -8.68
C GLU A 395 17.67 13.57 -7.88
N PHE A 396 18.09 13.20 -6.66
CA PHE A 396 18.76 14.12 -5.76
C PHE A 396 20.29 14.01 -5.75
N THR A 397 20.82 12.86 -6.14
CA THR A 397 22.26 12.59 -6.05
C THR A 397 22.91 12.22 -7.37
N ASP A 398 22.13 11.98 -8.43
CA ASP A 398 22.58 11.41 -9.72
C ASP A 398 23.32 10.07 -9.58
N GLN A 399 23.08 9.34 -8.49
CA GLN A 399 23.69 8.06 -8.20
C GLN A 399 22.62 7.02 -7.84
N ILE A 400 22.89 5.76 -8.17
CA ILE A 400 22.10 4.63 -7.71
C ILE A 400 22.22 4.51 -6.18
N PRO A 401 21.14 4.10 -5.45
CA PRO A 401 21.21 3.99 -3.98
C PRO A 401 21.97 2.74 -3.50
N PHE A 402 21.98 1.67 -4.28
CA PHE A 402 22.59 0.37 -4.00
C PHE A 402 22.87 -0.38 -5.30
N LYS A 403 23.83 -1.31 -5.28
CA LYS A 403 24.20 -2.13 -6.45
C LYS A 403 23.35 -3.39 -6.55
N ASP A 404 23.17 -4.08 -5.44
CA ASP A 404 22.47 -5.34 -5.39
C ASP A 404 21.20 -5.24 -4.53
N VAL A 405 20.11 -5.84 -5.00
CA VAL A 405 18.84 -5.97 -4.28
C VAL A 405 18.58 -7.45 -4.02
N TYR A 406 18.72 -7.89 -2.78
CA TYR A 406 18.41 -9.26 -2.38
C TYR A 406 16.98 -9.33 -1.83
N VAL A 407 16.12 -10.02 -2.57
CA VAL A 407 14.70 -10.13 -2.22
C VAL A 407 14.46 -11.41 -1.43
N THR A 408 13.94 -11.26 -0.21
CA THR A 408 13.64 -12.36 0.70
C THR A 408 12.16 -12.70 0.71
N GLY A 409 11.83 -13.94 1.11
CA GLY A 409 10.48 -14.31 1.49
C GLY A 409 10.08 -13.70 2.83
N LEU A 410 8.78 -13.69 3.10
CA LEU A 410 8.21 -13.26 4.38
C LEU A 410 8.00 -14.46 5.32
N ILE A 411 8.15 -14.20 6.62
CA ILE A 411 7.83 -15.20 7.63
C ILE A 411 6.31 -15.23 7.83
N ARG A 412 5.73 -16.42 7.62
CA ARG A 412 4.31 -16.71 7.81
C ARG A 412 4.09 -17.69 8.96
N ASP A 413 2.88 -17.77 9.46
CA ASP A 413 2.53 -18.78 10.45
C ASP A 413 2.54 -20.20 9.84
N GLU A 414 2.35 -21.22 10.68
CA GLU A 414 2.35 -22.63 10.28
C GLU A 414 1.30 -22.98 9.19
N ASN A 415 0.27 -22.15 9.04
CA ASN A 415 -0.76 -22.29 8.01
C ASN A 415 -0.47 -21.45 6.75
N GLY A 416 0.72 -20.86 6.64
CA GLY A 416 1.10 -20.01 5.53
C GLY A 416 0.44 -18.62 5.53
N GLN A 417 -0.17 -18.18 6.63
CA GLN A 417 -0.85 -16.90 6.72
C GLN A 417 0.11 -15.78 7.17
N LYS A 418 -0.06 -14.57 6.60
CA LYS A 418 0.65 -13.36 7.06
C LYS A 418 0.35 -13.15 8.54
N MET A 419 1.40 -12.94 9.35
CA MET A 419 1.25 -12.63 10.77
C MET A 419 0.74 -11.21 10.97
N SER A 420 -0.33 -11.06 11.76
CA SER A 420 -0.87 -9.74 12.11
C SER A 420 -1.52 -9.78 13.50
N LYS A 421 -1.60 -8.62 14.16
CA LYS A 421 -2.28 -8.49 15.46
C LYS A 421 -3.76 -8.87 15.35
N SER A 422 -4.44 -8.46 14.28
CA SER A 422 -5.87 -8.74 14.04
C SER A 422 -6.19 -10.24 13.87
N LYS A 423 -5.21 -11.04 13.43
CA LYS A 423 -5.33 -12.51 13.33
C LYS A 423 -4.88 -13.24 14.61
N GLY A 424 -4.23 -12.53 15.53
CA GLY A 424 -3.70 -13.09 16.77
C GLY A 424 -2.64 -14.18 16.58
N ASN A 425 -1.92 -14.17 15.44
CA ASN A 425 -0.91 -15.16 15.09
C ASN A 425 0.53 -14.62 15.12
N VAL A 426 0.73 -13.40 15.61
CA VAL A 426 2.07 -12.83 15.78
C VAL A 426 2.84 -13.58 16.88
N ILE A 427 4.10 -13.91 16.58
CA ILE A 427 5.04 -14.50 17.54
C ILE A 427 6.22 -13.53 17.68
N ASP A 428 6.45 -13.06 18.91
CA ASP A 428 7.62 -12.22 19.22
C ASP A 428 8.88 -13.10 19.30
N PRO A 429 9.98 -12.75 18.65
CA PRO A 429 11.24 -13.48 18.75
C PRO A 429 11.72 -13.68 20.20
N LEU A 430 11.47 -12.73 21.09
CA LEU A 430 11.85 -12.84 22.51
C LEU A 430 11.08 -13.94 23.23
N ASP A 431 9.81 -14.18 22.87
CA ASP A 431 9.00 -15.26 23.42
C ASP A 431 9.56 -16.65 23.04
N LEU A 432 10.16 -16.75 21.84
CA LEU A 432 10.85 -17.96 21.40
C LEU A 432 12.21 -18.15 22.09
N ILE A 433 12.90 -17.05 22.36
CA ILE A 433 14.22 -17.08 23.00
C ILE A 433 14.13 -17.41 24.49
N TYR A 434 13.23 -16.73 25.20
CA TYR A 434 13.13 -16.83 26.66
C TYR A 434 12.03 -17.78 27.15
N GLY A 435 11.08 -18.10 26.30
CA GLY A 435 9.81 -18.72 26.67
C GLY A 435 8.80 -17.70 27.18
N ILE A 436 7.54 -18.09 27.21
CA ILE A 436 6.43 -17.29 27.72
C ILE A 436 5.33 -18.21 28.25
N SER A 437 4.70 -17.83 29.35
CA SER A 437 3.55 -18.58 29.88
C SER A 437 2.33 -18.45 28.94
N GLN A 438 1.36 -19.37 29.07
CA GLN A 438 0.13 -19.31 28.27
C GLN A 438 -0.65 -18.03 28.52
N ASP A 439 -0.79 -17.62 29.79
CA ASP A 439 -1.58 -16.45 30.17
C ASP A 439 -0.94 -15.16 29.69
N ASP A 440 0.37 -15.01 29.85
CA ASP A 440 1.11 -13.84 29.35
C ASP A 440 1.05 -13.76 27.80
N LEU A 441 1.09 -14.92 27.11
CA LEU A 441 0.96 -14.95 25.65
C LEU A 441 -0.44 -14.53 25.19
N VAL A 442 -1.48 -14.96 25.91
CA VAL A 442 -2.86 -14.55 25.67
C VAL A 442 -2.99 -13.05 25.88
N GLU A 443 -2.54 -12.53 27.01
CA GLU A 443 -2.57 -11.11 27.31
C GLU A 443 -1.85 -10.30 26.21
N LYS A 444 -0.65 -10.69 25.83
CA LYS A 444 0.14 -10.04 24.77
C LYS A 444 -0.55 -10.01 23.40
N ARG A 445 -1.29 -11.08 23.06
CA ARG A 445 -2.00 -11.20 21.79
C ARG A 445 -3.35 -10.51 21.76
N THR A 446 -3.98 -10.28 22.92
CA THR A 446 -5.31 -9.67 23.05
C THR A 446 -5.28 -8.21 23.46
N THR A 447 -4.13 -7.68 23.87
CA THR A 447 -3.95 -6.27 24.28
C THR A 447 -3.84 -5.36 23.04
N ASN A 448 -4.48 -4.18 23.10
CA ASN A 448 -4.46 -3.14 22.05
C ASN A 448 -4.93 -3.63 20.67
N LEU A 449 -5.99 -4.39 20.64
CA LEU A 449 -6.68 -4.77 19.40
C LEU A 449 -7.56 -3.60 18.93
N MET A 450 -7.51 -3.31 17.62
CA MET A 450 -8.37 -2.29 17.01
C MET A 450 -9.87 -2.67 17.02
N GLN A 451 -10.17 -3.97 17.16
CA GLN A 451 -11.54 -4.51 17.22
C GLN A 451 -11.69 -5.35 18.48
N GLU A 452 -12.41 -4.85 19.47
CA GLU A 452 -12.62 -5.54 20.75
C GLU A 452 -13.34 -6.90 20.61
N GLY A 453 -14.23 -7.04 19.64
CA GLY A 453 -15.02 -8.27 19.43
C GLY A 453 -14.22 -9.52 19.05
N ILE A 454 -12.96 -9.38 18.61
CA ILE A 454 -12.13 -10.53 18.20
C ILE A 454 -11.25 -11.08 19.33
N ALA A 455 -11.10 -10.38 20.44
CA ALA A 455 -10.21 -10.77 21.55
C ALA A 455 -10.47 -12.19 22.04
N LYS A 456 -11.74 -12.55 22.30
CA LYS A 456 -12.14 -13.89 22.77
C LYS A 456 -11.81 -15.00 21.78
N LYS A 457 -11.92 -14.72 20.48
CA LYS A 457 -11.54 -15.67 19.42
C LYS A 457 -10.03 -15.90 19.40
N ILE A 458 -9.25 -14.84 19.55
CA ILE A 458 -7.78 -14.90 19.62
C ILE A 458 -7.33 -15.63 20.89
N GLU A 459 -7.93 -15.34 22.03
CA GLU A 459 -7.66 -16.05 23.28
C GLU A 459 -7.86 -17.56 23.13
N ASN A 460 -9.05 -17.99 22.69
CA ASN A 460 -9.36 -19.42 22.49
C ASN A 460 -8.36 -20.09 21.53
N LYS A 461 -8.05 -19.43 20.41
CA LYS A 461 -7.06 -19.94 19.44
C LYS A 461 -5.68 -20.08 20.08
N THR A 462 -5.24 -19.07 20.85
CA THR A 462 -3.93 -19.07 21.51
C THR A 462 -3.82 -20.16 22.57
N ARG A 463 -4.86 -20.34 23.40
CA ARG A 463 -4.89 -21.40 24.42
C ARG A 463 -4.85 -22.80 23.82
N ASN A 464 -5.52 -23.00 22.68
CA ASN A 464 -5.51 -24.28 21.97
C ASN A 464 -4.15 -24.56 21.30
N GLN A 465 -3.54 -23.55 20.68
CA GLN A 465 -2.27 -23.69 19.97
C GLN A 465 -1.08 -23.85 20.94
N PHE A 466 -1.11 -23.17 22.09
CA PHE A 466 -0.04 -23.15 23.08
C PHE A 466 -0.55 -23.48 24.49
N PRO A 467 -0.99 -24.74 24.74
CA PRO A 467 -1.64 -25.11 26.00
C PRO A 467 -0.73 -24.99 27.23
N LYS A 468 0.59 -24.92 27.04
CA LYS A 468 1.60 -24.75 28.10
C LYS A 468 2.44 -23.46 27.91
N GLY A 469 1.99 -22.56 27.02
CA GLY A 469 2.84 -21.45 26.57
C GLY A 469 3.92 -21.90 25.58
N ILE A 470 4.99 -21.15 25.50
CA ILE A 470 6.13 -21.41 24.60
C ILE A 470 7.37 -21.66 25.45
N ASP A 471 8.05 -22.80 25.23
CA ASP A 471 9.32 -23.12 25.89
C ASP A 471 10.43 -22.15 25.45
N SER A 472 11.46 -21.99 26.29
CA SER A 472 12.69 -21.29 25.91
C SER A 472 13.51 -22.14 24.93
N TYR A 473 13.82 -21.58 23.76
CA TYR A 473 14.65 -22.23 22.74
C TYR A 473 16.04 -21.64 22.61
N GLY A 474 16.23 -20.39 23.03
CA GLY A 474 17.49 -19.67 22.93
C GLY A 474 17.71 -19.02 21.56
N THR A 475 18.63 -18.06 21.50
CA THR A 475 18.93 -17.27 20.30
C THR A 475 19.53 -18.13 19.17
N ASP A 476 20.47 -19.02 19.50
CA ASP A 476 21.18 -19.83 18.48
C ASP A 476 20.24 -20.75 17.73
N ALA A 477 19.30 -21.39 18.43
CA ALA A 477 18.28 -22.23 17.79
C ALA A 477 17.40 -21.44 16.84
N LEU A 478 16.96 -20.24 17.23
CA LEU A 478 16.15 -19.37 16.40
C LEU A 478 16.92 -18.90 15.15
N ARG A 479 18.15 -18.45 15.31
CA ARG A 479 19.02 -18.05 14.19
C ARG A 479 19.25 -19.22 13.23
N MET A 480 19.60 -20.40 13.76
CA MET A 480 19.82 -21.59 12.94
C MET A 480 18.56 -21.99 12.16
N THR A 481 17.37 -21.83 12.77
CA THR A 481 16.10 -22.06 12.10
C THR A 481 15.96 -21.14 10.89
N PHE A 482 16.17 -19.84 11.06
CA PHE A 482 16.05 -18.89 9.94
C PHE A 482 17.08 -19.12 8.86
N TYR A 483 18.35 -19.33 9.20
CA TYR A 483 19.38 -19.62 8.20
C TYR A 483 19.09 -20.89 7.38
N SER A 484 18.50 -21.90 8.00
CA SER A 484 18.15 -23.14 7.31
C SER A 484 16.91 -23.00 6.40
N LEU A 485 16.02 -22.03 6.68
CA LEU A 485 14.79 -21.79 5.95
C LEU A 485 14.91 -20.65 4.93
N ALA A 486 15.92 -19.78 5.08
CA ALA A 486 16.16 -18.64 4.19
C ALA A 486 16.71 -19.11 2.84
N THR A 487 15.84 -19.64 2.01
CA THR A 487 16.10 -20.01 0.62
C THR A 487 15.59 -18.95 -0.34
N HIS A 488 16.07 -18.95 -1.58
CA HIS A 488 15.95 -17.87 -2.55
C HIS A 488 14.53 -17.50 -3.01
N THR A 489 13.43 -18.13 -2.56
CA THR A 489 12.26 -18.03 -3.44
C THR A 489 10.89 -17.85 -2.81
N LYS A 490 10.66 -18.10 -1.56
CA LYS A 490 9.26 -18.11 -1.07
C LYS A 490 9.15 -17.72 0.39
N ASP A 491 7.93 -17.39 0.76
CA ASP A 491 7.52 -17.23 2.14
C ASP A 491 7.98 -18.40 3.00
N ILE A 492 8.46 -18.07 4.19
CA ILE A 492 8.96 -19.03 5.17
C ILE A 492 7.80 -19.38 6.10
N SER A 493 7.25 -20.58 5.99
CA SER A 493 6.31 -21.11 7.00
C SER A 493 7.07 -21.45 8.26
N PHE A 494 6.79 -20.74 9.34
CA PHE A 494 7.46 -20.94 10.63
C PHE A 494 6.77 -22.03 11.44
N GLU A 495 7.50 -23.12 11.71
CA GLU A 495 7.03 -24.28 12.46
C GLU A 495 7.81 -24.46 13.77
N MET A 496 7.12 -24.55 14.90
CA MET A 496 7.72 -24.76 16.21
C MET A 496 8.51 -26.08 16.29
N GLY A 497 8.10 -27.11 15.56
CA GLY A 497 8.81 -28.39 15.50
C GLY A 497 10.23 -28.27 14.96
N ARG A 498 10.45 -27.44 13.94
CA ARG A 498 11.78 -27.16 13.38
C ARG A 498 12.67 -26.42 14.39
N LEU A 499 12.12 -25.41 15.05
CA LEU A 499 12.84 -24.67 16.08
C LEU A 499 13.35 -25.60 17.20
N LYS A 500 12.50 -26.54 17.66
CA LYS A 500 12.89 -27.55 18.64
C LYS A 500 14.00 -28.47 18.13
N GLY A 501 13.92 -28.88 16.85
CA GLY A 501 14.97 -29.67 16.19
C GLY A 501 16.31 -28.96 16.20
N TYR A 502 16.34 -27.69 15.82
CA TYR A 502 17.58 -26.89 15.79
C TYR A 502 18.11 -26.57 17.19
N ARG A 503 17.27 -26.39 18.21
CA ARG A 503 17.71 -26.33 19.61
C ARG A 503 18.51 -27.59 19.99
N ASN A 504 17.95 -28.76 19.68
CA ASN A 504 18.64 -30.02 19.98
C ASN A 504 19.95 -30.15 19.21
N PHE A 505 20.01 -29.69 17.96
CA PHE A 505 21.23 -29.65 17.19
C PHE A 505 22.29 -28.73 17.80
N CYS A 506 21.94 -27.49 18.17
CA CYS A 506 22.85 -26.57 18.86
C CYS A 506 23.36 -27.14 20.18
N THR A 507 22.49 -27.80 20.96
CA THR A 507 22.88 -28.49 22.20
C THR A 507 23.87 -29.62 21.93
N LYS A 508 23.68 -30.38 20.86
CA LYS A 508 24.61 -31.44 20.42
C LYS A 508 25.98 -30.87 20.09
N VAL A 509 26.04 -29.80 19.31
CA VAL A 509 27.29 -29.11 18.95
C VAL A 509 28.00 -28.60 20.21
N TRP A 510 27.26 -27.95 21.11
CA TRP A 510 27.79 -27.48 22.39
C TRP A 510 28.39 -28.60 23.23
N ASN A 511 27.67 -29.72 23.38
CA ASN A 511 28.12 -30.85 24.15
C ASN A 511 29.35 -31.53 23.53
N ALA A 512 29.42 -31.61 22.21
CA ALA A 512 30.59 -32.11 21.51
C ALA A 512 31.84 -31.23 21.79
N ALA A 513 31.67 -29.89 21.69
CA ALA A 513 32.73 -28.94 22.01
C ALA A 513 33.18 -29.05 23.47
N ARG A 514 32.24 -29.17 24.43
CA ARG A 514 32.57 -29.39 25.86
C ARG A 514 33.33 -30.69 26.06
N PHE A 515 32.94 -31.74 25.39
CA PHE A 515 33.64 -33.03 25.48
C PHE A 515 35.08 -32.89 25.00
N ILE A 516 35.29 -32.31 23.84
CA ILE A 516 36.63 -32.09 23.25
C ILE A 516 37.49 -31.23 24.18
N ASN A 517 36.94 -30.11 24.69
CA ASN A 517 37.67 -29.19 25.59
C ASN A 517 37.98 -29.82 26.95
N GLY A 518 37.39 -30.95 27.32
CA GLY A 518 37.72 -31.71 28.50
C GLY A 518 39.02 -32.51 28.42
N TYR A 519 39.58 -32.60 27.20
CA TYR A 519 40.85 -33.26 26.98
C TYR A 519 42.00 -32.25 26.85
N PRO A 520 43.19 -32.53 27.37
CA PRO A 520 44.34 -31.66 27.21
C PRO A 520 44.67 -31.51 25.73
N ALA A 521 45.01 -30.30 25.33
CA ALA A 521 45.49 -30.06 23.97
C ALA A 521 46.80 -30.82 23.75
N GLY A 522 46.83 -31.81 22.87
CA GLY A 522 48.04 -32.50 22.46
C GLY A 522 48.87 -31.58 21.56
N ASN A 523 50.17 -31.59 21.76
CA ASN A 523 51.11 -30.93 20.85
C ASN A 523 51.56 -31.84 19.68
N ASP A 524 50.98 -33.02 19.58
CA ASP A 524 51.40 -34.04 18.65
C ASP A 524 50.71 -33.90 17.29
N LYS A 525 51.49 -34.18 16.24
CA LYS A 525 50.94 -34.35 14.90
C LYS A 525 49.98 -35.54 14.91
N PHE A 526 48.89 -35.44 14.16
CA PHE A 526 47.97 -36.56 13.99
C PHE A 526 48.73 -37.82 13.63
N GLN A 527 48.58 -38.87 14.44
CA GLN A 527 49.09 -40.20 14.19
C GLN A 527 47.92 -41.16 14.06
N SER A 528 47.77 -41.75 12.90
CA SER A 528 46.75 -42.77 12.69
C SER A 528 47.08 -44.01 13.50
N ILE A 529 46.11 -44.52 14.25
CA ILE A 529 46.20 -45.79 14.95
C ILE A 529 45.54 -46.91 14.16
N ASN A 530 44.57 -46.56 13.33
CA ASN A 530 43.83 -47.52 12.49
C ASN A 530 43.22 -46.86 11.25
N LYS A 531 42.64 -47.64 10.38
CA LYS A 531 42.03 -47.18 9.10
C LYS A 531 40.85 -46.20 9.33
N THR A 532 40.17 -46.27 10.47
CA THR A 532 39.09 -45.36 10.79
C THR A 532 39.60 -43.96 11.06
N ASP A 533 40.76 -43.86 11.75
CA ASP A 533 41.39 -42.56 12.02
C ASP A 533 41.90 -41.92 10.72
N GLU A 534 42.46 -42.73 9.80
CA GLU A 534 42.87 -42.26 8.46
C GLU A 534 41.67 -41.73 7.67
N TRP A 535 40.58 -42.48 7.62
CA TRP A 535 39.36 -42.10 6.93
C TRP A 535 38.75 -40.80 7.50
N ILE A 536 38.59 -40.66 8.82
CA ILE A 536 38.00 -39.46 9.39
C ILE A 536 38.89 -38.23 9.21
N TYR A 537 40.21 -38.42 9.21
CA TYR A 537 41.15 -37.34 8.92
C TYR A 537 41.07 -36.89 7.46
N GLU A 538 40.97 -37.80 6.53
CA GLU A 538 40.77 -37.49 5.11
C GLU A 538 39.47 -36.76 4.88
N GLU A 539 38.35 -37.19 5.50
CA GLU A 539 37.05 -36.50 5.44
C GLU A 539 37.13 -35.09 6.01
N PHE A 540 37.83 -34.90 7.13
CA PHE A 540 38.06 -33.60 7.73
C PHE A 540 38.85 -32.66 6.80
N GLU A 541 39.98 -33.16 6.22
CA GLU A 541 40.78 -32.37 5.28
C GLU A 541 40.01 -32.04 3.98
N ASN A 542 39.17 -32.94 3.51
CA ASN A 542 38.31 -32.70 2.36
C ASN A 542 37.25 -31.63 2.65
N SER A 543 36.62 -31.67 3.84
CA SER A 543 35.65 -30.68 4.27
C SER A 543 36.26 -29.29 4.45
N LYS A 544 37.54 -29.18 4.83
CA LYS A 544 38.25 -27.88 4.93
C LYS A 544 38.51 -27.25 3.55
N LYS A 545 38.54 -28.03 2.47
CA LYS A 545 38.80 -27.55 1.09
C LYS A 545 37.53 -27.07 0.39
N GLN A 546 36.36 -27.48 0.85
CA GLN A 546 35.03 -27.00 0.42
C GLN A 546 34.66 -25.70 1.13
#